data_7abbf2cf0786bc52ce0a8fc5063e0183
#
_entry.id   7abbf2cf0786bc52ce0a8fc5063e0183
#
_cell.length_a   1.000
_cell.length_b   1.000
_cell.length_c   1.000
_cell.angle_alpha   90.00
_cell.angle_beta   90.00
_cell.angle_gamma   90.00
#
_symmetry.space_group_name_H-M   'P 1'
#
loop_
_entity.id
_entity.type
_entity.pdbx_description
1 polymer ?
#
loop_
_entity_poly.entity_id
_entity_poly.type
_entity_poly.pdbx_seq_one_letter_code
_entity_poly.pdbx_strand_id
1 'polypeptide(L)'
;MNKDLTTSDLHRRNILNNNYALEIIYNEISFPGVMFESKYRFTKKQVAEFFEIDDRTVERYIENNKSEFEESGYEILTGNRLKDFKLAYGTDTNVGTIDESLKKTSVLGVFTFRAFLNIGMILTESEKAKLLRAFILDI
;
A
#
# COMPACT_ATOMS: atom_id res chain seq x y z
N MET A 1 3.02 24.96 -13.71
CA MET A 1 3.10 24.75 -12.26
C MET A 1 3.35 23.26 -11.98
N ASN A 2 4.37 22.96 -11.24
CA ASN A 2 4.68 21.58 -10.89
C ASN A 2 3.80 21.09 -9.75
N LYS A 3 3.17 19.94 -9.95
CA LYS A 3 2.41 19.28 -8.90
C LYS A 3 3.38 18.49 -8.04
N ASP A 4 3.45 18.81 -6.76
CA ASP A 4 4.26 18.06 -5.83
C ASP A 4 3.36 17.12 -5.02
N LEU A 5 3.35 15.85 -5.41
CA LEU A 5 2.53 14.84 -4.76
C LEU A 5 2.94 14.62 -3.31
N THR A 6 4.21 14.84 -2.97
CA THR A 6 4.69 14.61 -1.60
C THR A 6 4.16 15.64 -0.61
N THR A 7 3.78 16.83 -1.06
CA THR A 7 3.33 17.92 -0.19
C THR A 7 1.86 18.28 -0.35
N SER A 8 1.19 17.77 -1.38
CA SER A 8 -0.19 18.13 -1.67
C SER A 8 -1.14 16.94 -1.54
N ASP A 9 -1.88 16.88 -0.44
CA ASP A 9 -2.89 15.86 -0.24
C ASP A 9 -4.04 15.97 -1.25
N LEU A 10 -4.34 17.19 -1.71
CA LEU A 10 -5.35 17.40 -2.74
C LEU A 10 -4.96 16.70 -4.04
N HIS A 11 -3.73 16.87 -4.49
CA HIS A 11 -3.26 16.23 -5.71
C HIS A 11 -3.23 14.71 -5.56
N ARG A 12 -2.80 14.20 -4.40
CA ARG A 12 -2.84 12.77 -4.12
C ARG A 12 -4.26 12.22 -4.17
N ARG A 13 -5.21 12.92 -3.54
CA ARG A 13 -6.61 12.53 -3.55
C ARG A 13 -7.19 12.49 -4.95
N ASN A 14 -6.83 13.45 -5.79
CA ASN A 14 -7.29 13.48 -7.18
C ASN A 14 -6.81 12.26 -7.97
N ILE A 15 -5.57 11.84 -7.76
CA ILE A 15 -5.05 10.61 -8.39
C ILE A 15 -5.81 9.38 -7.87
N LEU A 16 -5.99 9.29 -6.55
CA LEU A 16 -6.65 8.13 -5.94
C LEU A 16 -8.13 8.00 -6.32
N ASN A 17 -8.76 9.08 -6.73
CA ASN A 17 -10.15 9.09 -7.17
C ASN A 17 -10.29 8.98 -8.69
N ASN A 18 -9.19 8.84 -9.41
CA ASN A 18 -9.20 8.67 -10.86
C ASN A 18 -9.04 7.20 -11.23
N ASN A 19 -10.15 6.51 -11.49
CA ASN A 19 -10.13 5.08 -11.79
C ASN A 19 -9.31 4.72 -13.02
N TYR A 20 -9.27 5.59 -14.02
CA TYR A 20 -8.46 5.38 -15.21
C TYR A 20 -6.97 5.37 -14.87
N ALA A 21 -6.53 6.35 -14.08
CA ALA A 21 -5.13 6.42 -13.63
C ALA A 21 -4.77 5.21 -12.77
N LEU A 22 -5.66 4.81 -11.86
CA LEU A 22 -5.41 3.65 -10.98
C LEU A 22 -5.21 2.37 -11.79
N GLU A 23 -5.99 2.16 -12.83
CA GLU A 23 -5.86 0.98 -13.68
C GLU A 23 -4.51 0.97 -14.42
N ILE A 24 -4.12 2.10 -14.99
CA ILE A 24 -2.83 2.22 -15.68
C ILE A 24 -1.67 1.96 -14.73
N ILE A 25 -1.72 2.53 -13.53
CA ILE A 25 -0.66 2.37 -12.53
C ILE A 25 -0.59 0.93 -12.06
N TYR A 26 -1.74 0.32 -11.79
CA TYR A 26 -1.79 -1.07 -11.34
C TYR A 26 -1.13 -2.00 -12.38
N ASN A 27 -1.46 -1.82 -13.66
CA ASN A 27 -0.90 -2.64 -14.73
C ASN A 27 0.61 -2.45 -14.88
N GLU A 28 1.11 -1.24 -14.66
CA GLU A 28 2.54 -0.94 -14.77
C GLU A 28 3.34 -1.55 -13.62
N ILE A 29 2.82 -1.49 -12.40
CA ILE A 29 3.53 -1.96 -11.20
C ILE A 29 3.61 -3.48 -11.15
N SER A 30 2.52 -4.16 -11.48
CA SER A 30 2.41 -5.63 -11.43
C SER A 30 2.85 -6.22 -10.08
N PHE A 31 2.53 -5.54 -8.98
CA PHE A 31 2.92 -5.97 -7.64
C PHE A 31 1.86 -6.93 -7.07
N PRO A 32 2.26 -8.16 -6.72
CA PRO A 32 1.28 -9.15 -6.26
C PRO A 32 0.79 -8.86 -4.85
N GLY A 33 -0.54 -8.73 -4.71
CA GLY A 33 -1.20 -8.62 -3.43
C GLY A 33 -2.01 -9.89 -3.14
N VAL A 34 -2.50 -9.99 -1.92
CA VAL A 34 -3.36 -11.08 -1.50
C VAL A 34 -4.81 -10.67 -1.71
N MET A 35 -5.58 -11.48 -2.45
CA MET A 35 -7.00 -11.21 -2.63
C MET A 35 -7.74 -11.53 -1.34
N PHE A 36 -8.38 -10.54 -0.76
CA PHE A 36 -9.12 -10.66 0.49
C PHE A 36 -10.30 -9.70 0.47
N GLU A 37 -11.50 -10.24 0.69
CA GLU A 37 -12.74 -9.44 0.64
C GLU A 37 -12.85 -8.63 -0.65
N SER A 38 -12.61 -9.29 -1.78
CA SER A 38 -12.75 -8.74 -3.14
C SER A 38 -11.77 -7.63 -3.52
N LYS A 39 -10.71 -7.42 -2.73
CA LYS A 39 -9.68 -6.43 -3.02
C LYS A 39 -8.31 -7.03 -2.78
N TYR A 40 -7.34 -6.61 -3.59
CA TYR A 40 -5.95 -6.94 -3.32
C TYR A 40 -5.48 -6.19 -2.07
N ARG A 41 -4.80 -6.93 -1.18
CA ARG A 41 -4.27 -6.38 0.08
C ARG A 41 -2.76 -6.59 0.14
N PHE A 42 -2.10 -5.64 0.75
CA PHE A 42 -0.65 -5.65 0.90
C PHE A 42 -0.31 -5.46 2.37
N THR A 43 0.62 -6.25 2.88
CA THR A 43 1.09 -6.07 4.26
C THR A 43 2.08 -4.92 4.32
N LYS A 44 2.31 -4.39 5.51
CA LYS A 44 3.33 -3.37 5.72
C LYS A 44 4.70 -3.84 5.24
N LYS A 45 5.02 -5.11 5.50
CA LYS A 45 6.29 -5.70 5.06
C LYS A 45 6.42 -5.71 3.54
N GLN A 46 5.35 -6.09 2.84
CA GLN A 46 5.35 -6.08 1.37
C GLN A 46 5.55 -4.67 0.82
N VAL A 47 4.90 -3.68 1.43
CA VAL A 47 5.04 -2.28 1.04
C VAL A 47 6.48 -1.80 1.25
N ALA A 48 7.05 -2.10 2.43
CA ALA A 48 8.41 -1.71 2.75
C ALA A 48 9.41 -2.35 1.78
N GLU A 49 9.24 -3.63 1.48
CA GLU A 49 10.12 -4.33 0.54
C GLU A 49 10.02 -3.75 -0.87
N PHE A 50 8.80 -3.46 -1.32
CA PHE A 50 8.61 -2.89 -2.66
C PHE A 50 9.33 -1.54 -2.81
N PHE A 51 9.18 -0.65 -1.83
CA PHE A 51 9.79 0.67 -1.89
C PHE A 51 11.23 0.69 -1.38
N GLU A 52 11.75 -0.46 -0.95
CA GLU A 52 13.12 -0.60 -0.45
C GLU A 52 13.42 0.33 0.72
N ILE A 53 12.48 0.34 1.68
CA ILE A 53 12.58 1.14 2.91
C ILE A 53 12.35 0.27 4.13
N ASP A 54 12.64 0.83 5.30
CA ASP A 54 12.46 0.18 6.58
C ASP A 54 10.97 0.17 6.97
N ASP A 55 10.53 -0.88 7.66
CA ASP A 55 9.18 -0.98 8.21
C ASP A 55 8.83 0.22 9.09
N ARG A 56 9.80 0.73 9.85
CA ARG A 56 9.60 1.90 10.72
C ARG A 56 9.29 3.16 9.93
N THR A 57 9.86 3.29 8.74
CA THR A 57 9.56 4.40 7.85
C THR A 57 8.10 4.34 7.41
N VAL A 58 7.61 3.15 7.04
CA VAL A 58 6.21 2.95 6.69
C VAL A 58 5.31 3.34 7.86
N GLU A 59 5.61 2.84 9.07
CA GLU A 59 4.83 3.15 10.27
C GLU A 59 4.78 4.64 10.57
N ARG A 60 5.90 5.33 10.41
CA ARG A 60 5.97 6.78 10.64
C ARG A 60 5.05 7.55 9.70
N TYR A 61 5.03 7.18 8.41
CA TYR A 61 4.14 7.84 7.46
C TYR A 61 2.67 7.58 7.77
N ILE A 62 2.34 6.35 8.18
CA ILE A 62 0.97 6.01 8.57
C ILE A 62 0.54 6.85 9.77
N GLU A 63 1.36 6.93 10.81
CA GLU A 63 1.05 7.69 12.02
C GLU A 63 0.90 9.18 11.74
N ASN A 64 1.78 9.73 10.93
CA ASN A 64 1.78 11.16 10.62
C ASN A 64 0.65 11.57 9.67
N ASN A 65 0.03 10.61 8.99
CA ASN A 65 -1.02 10.86 7.99
C ASN A 65 -2.19 9.91 8.17
N LYS A 66 -2.55 9.63 9.42
CA LYS A 66 -3.51 8.59 9.77
C LYS A 66 -4.83 8.71 9.04
N SER A 67 -5.45 9.88 9.07
CA SER A 67 -6.73 10.10 8.40
C SER A 67 -6.67 9.86 6.91
N GLU A 68 -5.60 10.33 6.28
CA GLU A 68 -5.39 10.16 4.85
C GLU A 68 -5.27 8.68 4.48
N PHE A 69 -4.51 7.90 5.25
CA PHE A 69 -4.34 6.47 4.97
C PHE A 69 -5.61 5.68 5.23
N GLU A 70 -6.36 6.00 6.28
CA GLU A 70 -7.65 5.36 6.53
C GLU A 70 -8.62 5.62 5.39
N GLU A 71 -8.66 6.86 4.90
CA GLU A 71 -9.51 7.23 3.77
C GLU A 71 -9.13 6.48 2.49
N SER A 72 -7.84 6.24 2.26
CA SER A 72 -7.38 5.56 1.06
C SER A 72 -7.44 4.03 1.17
N GLY A 73 -7.80 3.49 2.33
CA GLY A 73 -8.04 2.05 2.47
C GLY A 73 -7.06 1.27 3.32
N TYR A 74 -6.23 1.96 4.11
CA TYR A 74 -5.43 1.29 5.13
C TYR A 74 -6.33 0.91 6.29
N GLU A 75 -6.26 -0.34 6.72
CA GLU A 75 -7.06 -0.78 7.87
C GLU A 75 -6.31 -1.80 8.71
N ILE A 76 -6.75 -1.96 9.95
CA ILE A 76 -6.15 -2.90 10.89
C ILE A 76 -7.07 -4.11 11.03
N LEU A 77 -6.53 -5.29 10.78
CA LEU A 77 -7.24 -6.55 10.91
C LEU A 77 -6.97 -7.16 12.28
N THR A 78 -8.03 -7.66 12.91
CA THR A 78 -7.97 -8.38 14.18
C THR A 78 -8.97 -9.53 14.16
N GLY A 79 -8.91 -10.43 15.14
CA GLY A 79 -9.90 -11.47 15.33
C GLY A 79 -10.09 -12.37 14.10
N ASN A 80 -11.35 -12.65 13.77
CA ASN A 80 -11.67 -13.57 12.68
C ASN A 80 -11.27 -13.05 11.30
N ARG A 81 -11.36 -11.75 11.07
CA ARG A 81 -10.93 -11.18 9.79
C ARG A 81 -9.42 -11.38 9.60
N LEU A 82 -8.63 -11.22 10.64
CA LEU A 82 -7.19 -11.46 10.56
C LEU A 82 -6.90 -12.93 10.30
N LYS A 83 -7.63 -13.82 10.97
CA LYS A 83 -7.49 -15.27 10.74
C LYS A 83 -7.78 -15.61 9.28
N ASP A 84 -8.86 -15.09 8.73
CA ASP A 84 -9.25 -15.31 7.34
C ASP A 84 -8.20 -14.74 6.37
N PHE A 85 -7.64 -13.57 6.69
CA PHE A 85 -6.57 -13.00 5.88
C PHE A 85 -5.31 -13.88 5.88
N LYS A 86 -4.93 -14.41 7.04
CA LYS A 86 -3.78 -15.32 7.14
C LYS A 86 -3.96 -16.57 6.29
N LEU A 87 -5.19 -17.10 6.25
CA LEU A 87 -5.49 -18.24 5.40
C LEU A 87 -5.36 -17.87 3.92
N ALA A 88 -5.91 -16.72 3.52
CA ALA A 88 -5.80 -16.25 2.16
C ALA A 88 -4.34 -16.03 1.76
N TYR A 89 -3.53 -15.44 2.64
CA TYR A 89 -2.11 -15.21 2.40
C TYR A 89 -1.36 -16.53 2.22
N GLY A 90 -1.62 -17.49 3.07
CA GLY A 90 -0.92 -18.80 3.04
C GLY A 90 -1.26 -19.65 1.83
N THR A 91 -2.40 -19.40 1.18
CA THR A 91 -2.81 -20.15 -0.01
C THR A 91 -2.55 -19.41 -1.33
N ASP A 92 -2.12 -18.14 -1.27
CA ASP A 92 -1.85 -17.35 -2.47
C ASP A 92 -0.45 -17.65 -3.01
N THR A 93 -0.39 -18.27 -4.19
CA THR A 93 0.88 -18.67 -4.80
C THR A 93 1.72 -17.48 -5.30
N ASN A 94 1.13 -16.29 -5.40
CA ASN A 94 1.84 -15.10 -5.88
C ASN A 94 2.65 -14.40 -4.79
N VAL A 95 2.37 -14.65 -3.51
CA VAL A 95 3.02 -13.96 -2.39
C VAL A 95 4.03 -14.81 -1.63
N GLY A 96 4.16 -16.08 -1.97
CA GLY A 96 5.14 -16.96 -1.35
C GLY A 96 4.71 -17.46 0.02
N THR A 97 5.69 -17.78 0.85
CA THR A 97 5.46 -18.41 2.16
C THR A 97 5.14 -17.36 3.22
N ILE A 98 4.15 -17.64 4.07
CA ILE A 98 3.84 -16.81 5.23
C ILE A 98 5.00 -16.90 6.23
N ASP A 99 5.47 -15.77 6.74
CA ASP A 99 6.57 -15.78 7.71
C ASP A 99 6.07 -15.96 9.15
N GLU A 100 6.99 -16.23 10.05
CA GLU A 100 6.66 -16.50 11.46
C GLU A 100 6.05 -15.30 12.18
N SER A 101 6.49 -14.09 11.84
CA SER A 101 5.96 -12.89 12.49
C SER A 101 4.49 -12.69 12.12
N LEU A 102 4.11 -12.97 10.87
CA LEU A 102 2.73 -12.89 10.43
C LEU A 102 1.88 -13.95 11.12
N LYS A 103 2.38 -15.16 11.26
CA LYS A 103 1.66 -16.25 11.93
C LYS A 103 1.30 -15.91 13.37
N LYS A 104 2.18 -15.19 14.07
CA LYS A 104 2.06 -14.92 15.51
C LYS A 104 1.32 -13.64 15.87
N THR A 105 1.19 -12.72 14.92
CA THR A 105 0.57 -11.43 15.24
C THR A 105 -0.93 -11.57 15.47
N SER A 106 -1.45 -10.79 16.41
CA SER A 106 -2.88 -10.68 16.68
C SER A 106 -3.50 -9.41 16.12
N VAL A 107 -2.66 -8.54 15.54
CA VAL A 107 -3.05 -7.26 14.94
C VAL A 107 -2.21 -7.05 13.70
N LEU A 108 -2.84 -6.71 12.58
CA LEU A 108 -2.12 -6.53 11.33
C LEU A 108 -2.72 -5.38 10.53
N GLY A 109 -1.88 -4.40 10.19
CA GLY A 109 -2.25 -3.35 9.25
C GLY A 109 -2.10 -3.84 7.82
N VAL A 110 -3.11 -3.61 7.00
CA VAL A 110 -3.08 -3.98 5.58
C VAL A 110 -3.48 -2.79 4.73
N PHE A 111 -2.91 -2.74 3.53
CA PHE A 111 -3.12 -1.68 2.55
C PHE A 111 -3.95 -2.22 1.41
N THR A 112 -4.94 -1.44 0.95
CA THR A 112 -5.51 -1.66 -0.39
C THR A 112 -4.51 -1.13 -1.41
N PHE A 113 -4.78 -1.35 -2.70
CA PHE A 113 -3.94 -0.75 -3.74
C PHE A 113 -3.91 0.78 -3.64
N ARG A 114 -5.06 1.40 -3.32
CA ARG A 114 -5.13 2.85 -3.14
C ARG A 114 -4.23 3.32 -1.99
N ALA A 115 -4.25 2.62 -0.86
CA ALA A 115 -3.40 2.97 0.27
C ALA A 115 -1.91 2.73 -0.04
N PHE A 116 -1.60 1.65 -0.76
CA PHE A 116 -0.26 1.38 -1.25
C PHE A 116 0.23 2.52 -2.15
N LEU A 117 -0.60 2.95 -3.08
CA LEU A 117 -0.28 4.06 -3.97
C LEU A 117 -0.13 5.36 -3.20
N ASN A 118 -0.98 5.56 -2.18
CA ASN A 118 -0.91 6.74 -1.33
C ASN A 118 0.47 6.89 -0.68
N ILE A 119 1.00 5.81 -0.09
CA ILE A 119 2.33 5.89 0.51
C ILE A 119 3.41 6.11 -0.55
N GLY A 120 3.27 5.51 -1.72
CA GLY A 120 4.21 5.74 -2.83
C GLY A 120 4.24 7.19 -3.29
N MET A 121 3.11 7.89 -3.19
CA MET A 121 3.05 9.30 -3.57
C MET A 121 3.64 10.26 -2.52
N ILE A 122 3.75 9.82 -1.26
CA ILE A 122 4.20 10.69 -0.17
C ILE A 122 5.64 10.42 0.29
N LEU A 123 6.16 9.21 0.04
CA LEU A 123 7.50 8.80 0.48
C LEU A 123 8.61 9.62 -0.19
N THR A 124 9.45 10.26 0.61
CA THR A 124 10.60 11.00 0.12
C THR A 124 11.91 10.21 0.19
N GLU A 125 11.95 9.14 0.99
CA GLU A 125 13.16 8.34 1.22
C GLU A 125 13.34 7.17 0.26
N SER A 126 12.45 7.03 -0.74
CA SER A 126 12.48 5.89 -1.66
C SER A 126 12.68 6.34 -3.10
N GLU A 127 13.72 5.82 -3.73
CA GLU A 127 13.98 6.08 -5.15
C GLU A 127 12.87 5.47 -6.02
N LYS A 128 12.38 4.28 -5.66
CA LYS A 128 11.25 3.67 -6.35
C LYS A 128 9.98 4.50 -6.26
N ALA A 129 9.71 5.10 -5.11
CA ALA A 129 8.57 5.99 -4.95
C ALA A 129 8.71 7.23 -5.82
N LYS A 130 9.92 7.76 -5.92
CA LYS A 130 10.20 8.91 -6.80
C LYS A 130 9.92 8.57 -8.26
N LEU A 131 10.36 7.41 -8.72
CA LEU A 131 10.10 6.96 -10.08
C LEU A 131 8.62 6.73 -10.32
N LEU A 132 7.91 6.18 -9.34
CA LEU A 132 6.46 5.99 -9.42
C LEU A 132 5.75 7.33 -9.56
N ARG A 133 6.12 8.33 -8.77
CA ARG A 133 5.52 9.67 -8.88
C ARG A 133 5.75 10.29 -10.26
N ALA A 134 6.94 10.12 -10.82
CA ALA A 134 7.23 10.61 -12.18
C ALA A 134 6.31 9.94 -13.21
N PHE A 135 6.12 8.63 -13.08
CA PHE A 135 5.21 7.89 -13.96
C PHE A 135 3.78 8.38 -13.83
N ILE A 136 3.31 8.59 -12.59
CA ILE A 136 1.95 9.07 -12.32
C ILE A 136 1.71 10.44 -13.00
N LEU A 137 2.68 11.33 -12.90
CA LEU A 137 2.54 12.69 -13.44
C LEU A 137 2.54 12.72 -14.97
N ASP A 138 2.97 11.65 -15.62
CA ASP A 138 2.97 11.53 -17.08
C ASP A 138 1.68 10.90 -17.64
N ILE A 139 0.78 10.46 -16.80
CA ILE A 139 -0.52 9.92 -17.24
C ILE A 139 -1.46 11.08 -17.74
#